data_61805fafdc42be67700b7a966c45b50c
#
_entry.id   61805fafdc42be67700b7a966c45b50c
#
_cell.length_a   1.000
_cell.length_b   1.000
_cell.length_c   1.000
_cell.angle_alpha   90.00
_cell.angle_beta   90.00
_cell.angle_gamma   90.00
#
_symmetry.space_group_name_H-M   'P 1'
#
loop_
_entity.id
_entity.type
_entity.pdbx_description
1 polymer ?
#
loop_
_entity_poly.entity_id
_entity_poly.type
_entity_poly.pdbx_seq_one_letter_code
_entity_poly.pdbx_strand_id
1 'polypeptide(L)'
;MEPITHFLTGACMGRAGLNRKTALATLTLTLAAEAPDLDVLGRLRGSAFGFAHHRGFTHSFLGVPLDAVVVVGFVYLIWLLRGRRVKDPNLPPRWELLFFYACLAGLSHILLDFTNNYGVRPFWPFSEKWYSWDIVFIFDPILFSFLLLGLIVPSLFSLIDKEIGARQRGPRGRVAATMALIAVVLLWTLRDFEHRRAVAALQARTYNGADPARASAYPDLDNP
;
A
#
# COMPACT_ATOMS: atom_id res chain seq x y z
N MET A 1 -7.04 -0.93 -2.90
CA MET A 1 -7.64 0.05 -1.95
C MET A 1 -7.76 1.39 -2.65
N GLU A 2 -8.11 2.48 -1.95
CA GLU A 2 -8.04 3.80 -2.58
C GLU A 2 -6.57 4.29 -2.67
N PRO A 3 -6.23 5.13 -3.67
CA PRO A 3 -4.84 5.49 -3.97
C PRO A 3 -4.07 6.11 -2.79
N ILE A 4 -4.71 6.95 -1.97
CA ILE A 4 -4.02 7.64 -0.87
C ILE A 4 -3.48 6.65 0.17
N THR A 5 -4.18 5.55 0.43
CA THR A 5 -3.69 4.50 1.34
C THR A 5 -2.42 3.84 0.82
N HIS A 6 -2.33 3.57 -0.49
CA HIS A 6 -1.10 3.05 -1.11
C HIS A 6 0.05 4.04 -0.98
N PHE A 7 -0.20 5.32 -1.28
CA PHE A 7 0.77 6.40 -1.10
C PHE A 7 1.29 6.49 0.35
N LEU A 8 0.38 6.50 1.33
CA LEU A 8 0.74 6.57 2.75
C LEU A 8 1.54 5.34 3.20
N THR A 9 1.21 4.15 2.68
CA THR A 9 1.96 2.92 2.96
C THR A 9 3.39 3.02 2.45
N GLY A 10 3.59 3.44 1.19
CA GLY A 10 4.92 3.67 0.62
C GLY A 10 5.72 4.72 1.42
N ALA A 11 5.07 5.81 1.85
CA ALA A 11 5.68 6.83 2.68
C ALA A 11 6.08 6.31 4.07
N CYS A 12 5.21 5.51 4.71
CA CYS A 12 5.51 4.86 5.99
C CYS A 12 6.68 3.88 5.87
N MET A 13 6.73 3.05 4.81
CA MET A 13 7.84 2.13 4.55
C MET A 13 9.17 2.90 4.44
N GLY A 14 9.18 3.99 3.67
CA GLY A 14 10.34 4.86 3.56
C GLY A 14 10.78 5.40 4.93
N ARG A 15 9.83 5.95 5.68
CA ARG A 15 10.09 6.61 6.97
C ARG A 15 10.41 5.64 8.11
N ALA A 16 9.96 4.38 8.02
CA ALA A 16 10.28 3.31 8.97
C ALA A 16 11.77 2.93 8.99
N GLY A 17 12.55 3.42 8.00
CA GLY A 17 14.01 3.32 8.02
C GLY A 17 14.65 3.00 6.68
N LEU A 18 13.89 2.66 5.64
CA LEU A 18 14.43 2.36 4.31
C LEU A 18 15.11 3.59 3.68
N ASN A 19 14.62 4.80 3.98
CA ASN A 19 15.20 6.06 3.54
C ASN A 19 16.59 6.38 4.12
N ARG A 20 17.07 5.58 5.07
CA ARG A 20 18.42 5.73 5.66
C ARG A 20 19.48 4.91 4.93
N LYS A 21 19.08 4.06 4.02
CA LYS A 21 19.97 3.15 3.29
C LYS A 21 20.40 3.67 1.92
N THR A 22 19.56 4.55 1.34
CA THR A 22 19.81 5.18 0.05
C THR A 22 19.00 6.47 -0.08
N ALA A 23 19.56 7.47 -0.75
CA ALA A 23 18.79 8.64 -1.15
C ALA A 23 17.60 8.23 -2.05
N LEU A 24 16.59 9.10 -2.13
CA LEU A 24 15.39 8.94 -2.98
C LEU A 24 14.48 7.76 -2.58
N ALA A 25 14.80 6.99 -1.53
CA ALA A 25 14.03 5.81 -1.14
C ALA A 25 12.55 6.12 -0.87
N THR A 26 12.23 7.17 -0.10
CA THR A 26 10.82 7.51 0.17
C THR A 26 10.09 7.88 -1.11
N LEU A 27 10.70 8.68 -1.99
CA LEU A 27 10.11 9.04 -3.29
C LEU A 27 9.84 7.79 -4.13
N THR A 28 10.81 6.89 -4.23
CA THR A 28 10.67 5.64 -4.99
C THR A 28 9.56 4.76 -4.42
N LEU A 29 9.53 4.57 -3.08
CA LEU A 29 8.53 3.74 -2.42
C LEU A 29 7.11 4.30 -2.59
N THR A 30 6.92 5.61 -2.46
CA THR A 30 5.60 6.24 -2.66
C THR A 30 5.12 6.13 -4.09
N LEU A 31 5.98 6.43 -5.07
CA LEU A 31 5.62 6.33 -6.48
C LEU A 31 5.36 4.89 -6.90
N ALA A 32 6.17 3.94 -6.43
CA ALA A 32 5.98 2.52 -6.76
C ALA A 32 4.75 1.91 -6.08
N ALA A 33 4.36 2.40 -4.91
CA ALA A 33 3.11 2.01 -4.26
C ALA A 33 1.87 2.50 -5.02
N GLU A 34 1.97 3.55 -5.84
CA GLU A 34 0.89 4.10 -6.67
C GLU A 34 0.92 3.59 -8.12
N ALA A 35 2.08 3.13 -8.58
CA ALA A 35 2.29 2.81 -10.00
C ALA A 35 1.28 1.82 -10.58
N PRO A 36 0.86 0.74 -9.87
CA PRO A 36 -0.14 -0.18 -10.42
C PRO A 36 -1.47 0.49 -10.76
N ASP A 37 -1.92 1.46 -9.97
CA ASP A 37 -3.19 2.18 -10.17
C ASP A 37 -3.19 3.14 -11.38
N LEU A 38 -2.03 3.36 -12.00
CA LEU A 38 -1.96 4.08 -13.28
C LEU A 38 -2.71 3.36 -14.41
N ASP A 39 -3.08 2.10 -14.22
CA ASP A 39 -3.94 1.36 -15.16
C ASP A 39 -5.33 2.02 -15.34
N VAL A 40 -5.75 2.85 -14.39
CA VAL A 40 -6.96 3.70 -14.50
C VAL A 40 -6.95 4.56 -15.77
N LEU A 41 -5.77 4.91 -16.30
CA LEU A 41 -5.62 5.62 -17.58
C LEU A 41 -6.16 4.80 -18.77
N GLY A 42 -6.29 3.49 -18.63
CA GLY A 42 -6.98 2.64 -19.60
C GLY A 42 -8.42 3.06 -19.86
N ARG A 43 -9.08 3.74 -18.91
CA ARG A 43 -10.43 4.31 -19.08
C ARG A 43 -10.51 5.38 -20.18
N LEU A 44 -9.41 6.00 -20.55
CA LEU A 44 -9.32 6.93 -21.68
C LEU A 44 -9.64 6.26 -23.02
N ARG A 45 -9.48 4.91 -23.10
CA ARG A 45 -9.89 4.09 -24.25
C ARG A 45 -11.34 3.61 -24.18
N GLY A 46 -12.10 4.07 -23.18
CA GLY A 46 -13.48 3.68 -22.92
C GLY A 46 -13.66 2.89 -21.63
N SER A 47 -14.83 3.02 -21.02
CA SER A 47 -15.12 2.41 -19.72
C SER A 47 -14.99 0.89 -19.72
N ALA A 48 -15.47 0.22 -20.78
CA ALA A 48 -15.38 -1.24 -20.92
C ALA A 48 -13.93 -1.71 -20.99
N PHE A 49 -13.07 -1.00 -21.74
CA PHE A 49 -11.64 -1.30 -21.81
C PHE A 49 -10.97 -1.09 -20.45
N GLY A 50 -11.27 0.02 -19.79
CA GLY A 50 -10.75 0.31 -18.44
C GLY A 50 -11.09 -0.79 -17.44
N PHE A 51 -12.36 -1.22 -17.37
CA PHE A 51 -12.79 -2.31 -16.49
C PHE A 51 -12.13 -3.65 -16.79
N ALA A 52 -12.03 -4.02 -18.06
CA ALA A 52 -11.43 -5.30 -18.46
C ALA A 52 -9.95 -5.41 -18.08
N HIS A 53 -9.21 -4.29 -18.12
CA HIS A 53 -7.77 -4.26 -17.88
C HIS A 53 -7.39 -3.77 -16.47
N HIS A 54 -8.34 -3.19 -15.73
CA HIS A 54 -8.11 -2.77 -14.34
C HIS A 54 -7.72 -3.97 -13.47
N ARG A 55 -6.70 -3.77 -12.64
CA ARG A 55 -6.07 -4.83 -11.82
C ARG A 55 -5.63 -6.05 -12.65
N GLY A 56 -5.17 -5.79 -13.88
CA GLY A 56 -4.57 -6.79 -14.77
C GLY A 56 -3.06 -6.85 -14.59
N PHE A 57 -2.33 -6.51 -15.65
CA PHE A 57 -0.88 -6.63 -15.72
C PHE A 57 -0.14 -5.91 -14.58
N THR A 58 -0.46 -4.65 -14.31
CA THR A 58 0.18 -3.82 -13.28
C THR A 58 -0.02 -4.36 -11.86
N HIS A 59 -1.11 -5.11 -11.62
CA HIS A 59 -1.42 -5.74 -10.33
C HIS A 59 -1.03 -7.23 -10.30
N SER A 60 -0.13 -7.66 -11.20
CA SER A 60 0.37 -9.03 -11.23
C SER A 60 1.80 -9.13 -10.71
N PHE A 61 2.19 -10.30 -10.24
CA PHE A 61 3.59 -10.55 -9.83
C PHE A 61 4.57 -10.33 -10.98
N LEU A 62 4.16 -10.54 -12.22
CA LEU A 62 4.97 -10.26 -13.41
C LEU A 62 5.06 -8.75 -13.69
N GLY A 63 4.00 -8.00 -13.43
CA GLY A 63 3.95 -6.55 -13.63
C GLY A 63 4.85 -5.79 -12.65
N VAL A 64 4.95 -6.24 -11.40
CA VAL A 64 5.73 -5.57 -10.35
C VAL A 64 7.17 -5.20 -10.77
N PRO A 65 7.99 -6.09 -11.29
CA PRO A 65 9.36 -5.72 -11.70
C PRO A 65 9.38 -4.75 -12.88
N LEU A 66 8.40 -4.81 -13.78
CA LEU A 66 8.32 -3.88 -14.91
C LEU A 66 7.88 -2.48 -14.45
N ASP A 67 6.88 -2.38 -13.57
CA ASP A 67 6.48 -1.13 -12.93
C ASP A 67 7.65 -0.54 -12.12
N ALA A 68 8.42 -1.39 -11.42
CA ALA A 68 9.61 -0.97 -10.69
C ALA A 68 10.68 -0.36 -11.62
N VAL A 69 10.94 -0.94 -12.80
CA VAL A 69 11.85 -0.36 -13.80
C VAL A 69 11.37 1.02 -14.23
N VAL A 70 10.07 1.16 -14.54
CA VAL A 70 9.49 2.44 -14.98
C VAL A 70 9.61 3.49 -13.87
N VAL A 71 9.26 3.14 -12.63
CA VAL A 71 9.34 4.06 -11.48
C VAL A 71 10.78 4.47 -11.20
N VAL A 72 11.72 3.53 -11.18
CA VAL A 72 13.13 3.85 -10.93
C VAL A 72 13.71 4.69 -12.07
N GLY A 73 13.35 4.41 -13.33
CA GLY A 73 13.71 5.23 -14.48
C GLY A 73 13.18 6.66 -14.36
N PHE A 74 11.92 6.82 -13.92
CA PHE A 74 11.33 8.14 -13.66
C PHE A 74 12.03 8.89 -12.52
N VAL A 75 12.32 8.21 -11.41
CA VAL A 75 13.08 8.78 -10.28
C VAL A 75 14.51 9.17 -10.73
N TYR A 76 15.16 8.36 -11.57
CA TYR A 76 16.46 8.67 -12.15
C TYR A 76 16.39 9.93 -13.03
N LEU A 77 15.36 10.07 -13.85
CA LEU A 77 15.15 11.26 -14.66
C LEU A 77 14.95 12.51 -13.78
N ILE A 78 14.11 12.44 -12.73
CA ILE A 78 13.94 13.53 -11.78
C ILE A 78 15.29 13.92 -11.15
N TRP A 79 16.08 12.94 -10.74
CA TRP A 79 17.39 13.18 -10.15
C TRP A 79 18.36 13.87 -11.12
N LEU A 80 18.36 13.48 -12.41
CA LEU A 80 19.15 14.14 -13.44
C LEU A 80 18.70 15.58 -13.65
N LEU A 81 17.39 15.82 -13.82
CA LEU A 81 16.80 17.14 -14.05
C LEU A 81 17.05 18.10 -12.87
N ARG A 82 17.18 17.56 -11.66
CA ARG A 82 17.54 18.31 -10.45
C ARG A 82 19.06 18.50 -10.28
N GLY A 83 19.85 18.28 -11.33
CA GLY A 83 21.30 18.44 -11.30
C GLY A 83 22.01 17.44 -10.39
N ARG A 84 21.47 16.22 -10.30
CA ARG A 84 22.01 15.11 -9.48
C ARG A 84 22.07 15.41 -7.98
N ARG A 85 21.25 16.35 -7.51
CA ARG A 85 21.21 16.77 -6.10
C ARG A 85 20.44 15.76 -5.23
N VAL A 86 20.99 15.50 -4.05
CA VAL A 86 20.35 14.72 -2.98
C VAL A 86 20.34 15.55 -1.71
N LYS A 87 19.43 15.24 -0.78
CA LYS A 87 19.30 15.99 0.48
C LYS A 87 20.52 15.83 1.38
N ASP A 88 21.10 14.62 1.42
CA ASP A 88 22.31 14.30 2.19
C ASP A 88 23.40 13.84 1.21
N PRO A 89 24.49 14.61 1.05
CA PRO A 89 25.60 14.24 0.16
C PRO A 89 26.29 12.92 0.54
N ASN A 90 26.21 12.52 1.82
CA ASN A 90 26.82 11.28 2.31
C ASN A 90 25.95 10.04 2.04
N LEU A 91 24.74 10.24 1.52
CA LEU A 91 23.81 9.18 1.21
C LEU A 91 23.51 9.16 -0.31
N PRO A 92 24.36 8.52 -1.13
CA PRO A 92 24.14 8.46 -2.58
C PRO A 92 22.93 7.58 -2.94
N PRO A 93 22.30 7.80 -4.10
CA PRO A 93 21.28 6.92 -4.62
C PRO A 93 21.92 5.58 -5.05
N ARG A 94 21.38 4.48 -4.51
CA ARG A 94 21.76 3.10 -4.83
C ARG A 94 20.66 2.48 -5.68
N TRP A 95 20.84 2.49 -7.01
CA TRP A 95 19.79 2.18 -7.98
C TRP A 95 19.26 0.75 -7.86
N GLU A 96 20.13 -0.22 -7.60
CA GLU A 96 19.73 -1.61 -7.35
C GLU A 96 18.82 -1.72 -6.13
N LEU A 97 19.17 -1.00 -5.04
CA LEU A 97 18.37 -0.99 -3.83
C LEU A 97 17.04 -0.26 -4.03
N LEU A 98 17.04 0.82 -4.84
CA LEU A 98 15.81 1.53 -5.21
C LEU A 98 14.89 0.64 -6.06
N PHE A 99 15.44 -0.17 -6.97
CA PHE A 99 14.66 -1.16 -7.72
C PHE A 99 14.03 -2.20 -6.79
N PHE A 100 14.81 -2.75 -5.87
CA PHE A 100 14.28 -3.68 -4.88
C PHE A 100 13.16 -3.03 -4.02
N TYR A 101 13.34 -1.79 -3.62
CA TYR A 101 12.31 -1.04 -2.88
C TYR A 101 11.06 -0.77 -3.71
N ALA A 102 11.21 -0.49 -4.98
CA ALA A 102 10.07 -0.34 -5.88
C ALA A 102 9.30 -1.66 -6.03
N CYS A 103 9.99 -2.80 -6.17
CA CYS A 103 9.33 -4.10 -6.15
C CYS A 103 8.60 -4.37 -4.82
N LEU A 104 9.23 -4.05 -3.68
CA LEU A 104 8.62 -4.21 -2.37
C LEU A 104 7.36 -3.36 -2.22
N ALA A 105 7.37 -2.11 -2.71
CA ALA A 105 6.22 -1.23 -2.70
C ALA A 105 5.09 -1.72 -3.62
N GLY A 106 5.41 -2.19 -4.83
CA GLY A 106 4.44 -2.82 -5.74
C GLY A 106 3.81 -4.08 -5.15
N LEU A 107 4.60 -4.92 -4.47
CA LEU A 107 4.05 -6.08 -3.74
C LEU A 107 3.16 -5.65 -2.56
N SER A 108 3.51 -4.57 -1.84
CA SER A 108 2.65 -4.04 -0.78
C SER A 108 1.33 -3.50 -1.32
N HIS A 109 1.33 -2.91 -2.52
CA HIS A 109 0.11 -2.49 -3.22
C HIS A 109 -0.81 -3.68 -3.52
N ILE A 110 -0.27 -4.73 -4.16
CA ILE A 110 -1.03 -5.96 -4.46
C ILE A 110 -1.57 -6.59 -3.17
N LEU A 111 -0.78 -6.60 -2.09
CA LEU A 111 -1.21 -7.16 -0.81
C LEU A 111 -2.36 -6.35 -0.19
N LEU A 112 -2.29 -5.02 -0.20
CA LEU A 112 -3.37 -4.15 0.26
C LEU A 112 -4.65 -4.38 -0.55
N ASP A 113 -4.53 -4.49 -1.86
CA ASP A 113 -5.66 -4.74 -2.74
C ASP A 113 -6.24 -6.15 -2.61
N PHE A 114 -5.42 -7.13 -2.26
CA PHE A 114 -5.86 -8.47 -1.94
C PHE A 114 -6.71 -8.51 -0.66
N THR A 115 -6.46 -7.62 0.30
CA THR A 115 -7.22 -7.61 1.57
C THR A 115 -8.65 -7.12 1.42
N ASN A 116 -8.99 -6.39 0.35
CA ASN A 116 -10.34 -5.89 0.11
C ASN A 116 -11.21 -6.87 -0.69
N ASN A 117 -12.52 -6.59 -0.74
CA ASN A 117 -13.50 -7.44 -1.40
C ASN A 117 -13.54 -7.31 -2.95
N TYR A 118 -12.77 -6.40 -3.53
CA TYR A 118 -12.63 -6.31 -4.98
C TYR A 118 -11.60 -7.32 -5.49
N GLY A 119 -10.52 -7.55 -4.73
CA GLY A 119 -9.48 -8.52 -5.03
C GLY A 119 -8.50 -8.08 -6.12
N VAL A 120 -7.63 -9.01 -6.51
CA VAL A 120 -6.57 -8.84 -7.51
C VAL A 120 -6.42 -10.08 -8.39
N ARG A 121 -5.73 -9.94 -9.53
CA ARG A 121 -5.34 -11.03 -10.44
C ARG A 121 -3.82 -11.22 -10.45
N PRO A 122 -3.21 -11.74 -9.37
CA PRO A 122 -1.75 -11.71 -9.19
C PRO A 122 -0.99 -12.58 -10.19
N PHE A 123 -1.66 -13.56 -10.81
CA PHE A 123 -1.05 -14.49 -11.77
C PHE A 123 -1.34 -14.14 -13.24
N TRP A 124 -1.89 -12.95 -13.51
CA TRP A 124 -2.07 -12.50 -14.89
C TRP A 124 -0.71 -12.39 -15.59
N PRO A 125 -0.52 -12.73 -16.89
CA PRO A 125 -1.54 -13.19 -17.85
C PRO A 125 -1.82 -14.70 -17.84
N PHE A 126 -1.16 -15.48 -16.99
CA PHE A 126 -1.28 -16.94 -16.98
C PHE A 126 -2.62 -17.43 -16.40
N SER A 127 -3.26 -16.63 -15.55
CA SER A 127 -4.54 -16.91 -14.95
C SER A 127 -5.34 -15.62 -14.74
N GLU A 128 -6.60 -15.64 -15.15
CA GLU A 128 -7.55 -14.53 -14.93
C GLU A 128 -8.31 -14.65 -13.60
N LYS A 129 -7.96 -15.65 -12.77
CA LYS A 129 -8.66 -15.88 -11.51
C LYS A 129 -8.42 -14.72 -10.55
N TRP A 130 -9.52 -14.23 -9.97
CA TRP A 130 -9.52 -13.22 -8.92
C TRP A 130 -9.29 -13.85 -7.56
N TYR A 131 -8.53 -13.13 -6.73
CA TYR A 131 -8.23 -13.49 -5.36
C TYR A 131 -8.52 -12.30 -4.46
N SER A 132 -9.29 -12.51 -3.40
CA SER A 132 -9.59 -11.53 -2.37
C SER A 132 -9.52 -12.19 -0.99
N TRP A 133 -9.26 -11.39 0.03
CA TRP A 133 -9.28 -11.85 1.41
C TRP A 133 -10.55 -11.41 2.15
N ASP A 134 -11.22 -10.39 1.62
CA ASP A 134 -12.51 -9.87 2.10
C ASP A 134 -12.52 -9.41 3.56
N ILE A 135 -11.39 -8.89 4.06
CA ILE A 135 -11.22 -8.49 5.47
C ILE A 135 -11.25 -6.98 5.71
N VAL A 136 -11.11 -6.15 4.67
CA VAL A 136 -11.20 -4.69 4.77
C VAL A 136 -12.06 -4.13 3.64
N PHE A 137 -12.69 -2.99 3.89
CA PHE A 137 -13.39 -2.25 2.85
C PHE A 137 -12.39 -1.52 1.94
N ILE A 138 -12.82 -1.12 0.71
CA ILE A 138 -11.95 -0.41 -0.26
C ILE A 138 -11.32 0.83 0.35
N PHE A 139 -12.08 1.60 1.13
CA PHE A 139 -11.59 2.66 1.99
C PHE A 139 -11.84 2.29 3.45
N ASP A 140 -10.78 2.00 4.19
CA ASP A 140 -10.86 1.68 5.62
C ASP A 140 -10.34 2.86 6.44
N PRO A 141 -11.24 3.58 7.16
CA PRO A 141 -10.85 4.76 7.92
C PRO A 141 -9.85 4.48 9.05
N ILE A 142 -9.89 3.29 9.65
CA ILE A 142 -9.00 2.92 10.75
C ILE A 142 -7.59 2.69 10.20
N LEU A 143 -7.46 1.89 9.14
CA LEU A 143 -6.20 1.64 8.46
C LEU A 143 -5.58 2.95 7.94
N PHE A 144 -6.38 3.75 7.26
CA PHE A 144 -5.99 5.08 6.77
C PHE A 144 -5.48 5.97 7.91
N SER A 145 -6.20 6.01 9.03
CA SER A 145 -5.82 6.81 10.20
C SER A 145 -4.48 6.36 10.80
N PHE A 146 -4.21 5.06 10.92
CA PHE A 146 -2.93 4.57 11.40
C PHE A 146 -1.76 5.07 10.54
N LEU A 147 -1.87 4.96 9.23
CA LEU A 147 -0.82 5.41 8.31
C LEU A 147 -0.65 6.93 8.35
N LEU A 148 -1.75 7.67 8.32
CA LEU A 148 -1.75 9.13 8.35
C LEU A 148 -1.13 9.67 9.65
N LEU A 149 -1.57 9.16 10.80
CA LEU A 149 -1.04 9.56 12.11
C LEU A 149 0.44 9.19 12.25
N GLY A 150 0.86 8.02 11.76
CA GLY A 150 2.27 7.61 11.75
C GLY A 150 3.18 8.59 11.01
N LEU A 151 2.66 9.33 10.03
CA LEU A 151 3.41 10.33 9.27
C LEU A 151 3.25 11.74 9.81
N ILE A 152 2.02 12.15 10.19
CA ILE A 152 1.71 13.53 10.60
C ILE A 152 2.19 13.83 12.02
N VAL A 153 1.88 12.97 12.98
CA VAL A 153 2.15 13.22 14.41
C VAL A 153 3.62 13.55 14.68
N PRO A 154 4.62 12.79 14.18
CA PRO A 154 6.02 13.15 14.37
C PRO A 154 6.41 14.48 13.71
N SER A 155 5.76 14.83 12.61
CA SER A 155 6.01 16.08 11.90
C SER A 155 5.51 17.27 12.68
N LEU A 156 4.30 17.19 13.28
CA LEU A 156 3.73 18.20 14.15
C LEU A 156 4.61 18.41 15.41
N PHE A 157 5.03 17.34 16.08
CA PHE A 157 5.94 17.46 17.22
C PHE A 157 7.27 18.08 16.83
N SER A 158 7.80 17.81 15.63
CA SER A 158 9.02 18.47 15.15
C SER A 158 8.84 19.97 14.89
N LEU A 159 7.66 20.41 14.49
CA LEU A 159 7.33 21.84 14.34
C LEU A 159 7.24 22.51 15.72
N ILE A 160 6.54 21.91 16.67
CA ILE A 160 6.41 22.41 18.05
C ILE A 160 7.81 22.53 18.70
N ASP A 161 8.66 21.50 18.59
CA ASP A 161 10.02 21.54 19.13
C ASP A 161 10.86 22.70 18.57
N LYS A 162 10.65 23.05 17.29
CA LYS A 162 11.32 24.21 16.67
C LYS A 162 10.84 25.54 17.26
N GLU A 163 9.54 25.70 17.45
CA GLU A 163 8.94 26.93 18.00
C GLU A 163 9.36 27.18 19.45
N ILE A 164 9.46 26.14 20.27
CA ILE A 164 9.87 26.27 21.68
C ILE A 164 11.38 26.18 21.90
N GLY A 165 12.19 26.13 20.82
CA GLY A 165 13.64 26.02 20.90
C GLY A 165 14.15 24.74 21.54
N ALA A 166 13.33 23.69 21.61
CA ALA A 166 13.72 22.42 22.21
C ALA A 166 14.78 21.70 21.35
N ARG A 167 15.78 21.12 22.03
CA ARG A 167 16.83 20.35 21.37
C ARG A 167 16.20 19.19 20.62
N GLN A 168 16.36 19.15 19.29
CA GLN A 168 15.82 18.06 18.47
C GLN A 168 16.36 16.70 18.95
N ARG A 169 15.51 15.91 19.56
CA ARG A 169 15.79 14.51 19.87
C ARG A 169 15.58 13.71 18.59
N GLY A 170 16.56 12.92 18.18
CA GLY A 170 16.66 12.04 17.01
C GLY A 170 15.40 11.66 16.20
N PRO A 171 15.46 10.70 15.29
CA PRO A 171 14.44 10.49 14.26
C PRO A 171 13.13 9.88 14.84
N ARG A 172 12.29 10.72 15.50
CA ARG A 172 10.98 10.32 16.06
C ARG A 172 10.04 9.72 15.01
N GLY A 173 10.14 10.16 13.76
CA GLY A 173 9.27 9.68 12.69
C GLY A 173 9.45 8.21 12.31
N ARG A 174 10.61 7.60 12.61
CA ARG A 174 10.85 6.20 12.31
C ARG A 174 9.96 5.28 13.16
N VAL A 175 9.96 5.50 14.47
CA VAL A 175 9.18 4.68 15.40
C VAL A 175 7.70 4.77 15.07
N ALA A 176 7.18 5.99 14.87
CA ALA A 176 5.76 6.19 14.55
C ALA A 176 5.36 5.50 13.23
N ALA A 177 6.16 5.64 12.17
CA ALA A 177 5.89 4.96 10.90
C ALA A 177 5.96 3.43 11.03
N THR A 178 6.93 2.91 11.81
CA THR A 178 7.00 1.46 12.08
C THR A 178 5.79 0.98 12.86
N MET A 179 5.38 1.72 13.90
CA MET A 179 4.18 1.38 14.68
C MET A 179 2.91 1.44 13.85
N ALA A 180 2.79 2.39 12.93
CA ALA A 180 1.67 2.45 12.00
C ALA A 180 1.58 1.21 11.11
N LEU A 181 2.70 0.76 10.53
CA LEU A 181 2.75 -0.46 9.72
C LEU A 181 2.43 -1.71 10.55
N ILE A 182 2.92 -1.79 11.78
CA ILE A 182 2.58 -2.88 12.71
C ILE A 182 1.08 -2.86 13.04
N ALA A 183 0.51 -1.68 13.30
CA ALA A 183 -0.90 -1.52 13.59
C ALA A 183 -1.79 -1.98 12.42
N VAL A 184 -1.37 -1.74 11.16
CA VAL A 184 -2.06 -2.27 9.97
C VAL A 184 -2.07 -3.80 9.97
N VAL A 185 -0.93 -4.44 10.25
CA VAL A 185 -0.85 -5.91 10.30
C VAL A 185 -1.71 -6.48 11.44
N LEU A 186 -1.71 -5.83 12.61
CA LEU A 186 -2.56 -6.23 13.73
C LEU A 186 -4.04 -6.07 13.40
N LEU A 187 -4.42 -4.98 12.73
CA LEU A 187 -5.79 -4.77 12.24
C LEU A 187 -6.23 -5.89 11.29
N TRP A 188 -5.37 -6.27 10.32
CA TRP A 188 -5.67 -7.38 9.43
C TRP A 188 -5.86 -8.70 10.18
N THR A 189 -5.01 -8.97 11.18
CA THR A 189 -5.15 -10.18 12.00
C THR A 189 -6.47 -10.21 12.76
N LEU A 190 -6.87 -9.07 13.34
CA LEU A 190 -8.15 -8.95 14.05
C LEU A 190 -9.33 -9.17 13.08
N ARG A 191 -9.29 -8.49 11.91
CA ARG A 191 -10.37 -8.60 10.93
C ARG A 191 -10.46 -9.98 10.28
N ASP A 192 -9.35 -10.66 10.05
CA ASP A 192 -9.36 -12.04 9.59
C ASP A 192 -10.04 -12.96 10.62
N PHE A 193 -9.76 -12.74 11.91
CA PHE A 193 -10.42 -13.49 12.97
C PHE A 193 -11.94 -13.25 12.99
N GLU A 194 -12.39 -12.00 12.90
CA GLU A 194 -13.81 -11.65 12.86
C GLU A 194 -14.49 -12.17 11.57
N HIS A 195 -13.82 -12.05 10.42
CA HIS A 195 -14.30 -12.58 9.14
C HIS A 195 -14.54 -14.10 9.22
N ARG A 196 -13.58 -14.87 9.76
CA ARG A 196 -13.73 -16.33 9.93
C ARG A 196 -14.87 -16.67 10.87
N ARG A 197 -15.06 -15.91 11.93
CA ARG A 197 -16.20 -16.10 12.86
C ARG A 197 -17.53 -15.82 12.17
N ALA A 198 -17.62 -14.75 11.38
CA ALA A 198 -18.83 -14.41 10.64
C ALA A 198 -19.19 -15.51 9.61
N VAL A 199 -18.21 -15.97 8.84
CA VAL A 199 -18.41 -17.07 7.87
C VAL A 199 -18.85 -18.35 8.57
N ALA A 200 -18.22 -18.73 9.68
CA ALA A 200 -18.61 -19.91 10.46
C ALA A 200 -20.04 -19.80 11.02
N ALA A 201 -20.43 -18.61 11.50
CA ALA A 201 -21.79 -18.37 11.99
C ALA A 201 -22.84 -18.46 10.88
N LEU A 202 -22.52 -18.02 9.65
CA LEU A 202 -23.38 -18.15 8.48
C LEU A 202 -23.51 -19.61 8.05
N GLN A 203 -22.42 -20.35 8.04
CA GLN A 203 -22.39 -21.78 7.66
C GLN A 203 -23.14 -22.68 8.66
N ALA A 204 -23.21 -22.28 9.94
CA ALA A 204 -23.93 -23.02 10.96
C ALA A 204 -25.46 -22.85 10.92
N ARG A 205 -25.99 -21.98 10.05
CA ARG A 205 -27.44 -21.72 9.92
C ARG A 205 -28.00 -22.45 8.71
N THR A 206 -29.19 -23.04 8.88
CA THR A 206 -29.98 -23.54 7.77
C THR A 206 -30.84 -22.43 7.16
N TYR A 207 -30.99 -22.42 5.85
CA TYR A 207 -31.80 -21.46 5.10
C TYR A 207 -32.88 -22.22 4.35
N ASN A 208 -34.15 -21.97 4.66
CA ASN A 208 -35.28 -22.70 4.11
C ASN A 208 -35.17 -24.24 4.25
N GLY A 209 -34.61 -24.71 5.37
CA GLY A 209 -34.44 -26.13 5.65
C GLY A 209 -33.28 -26.82 4.95
N ALA A 210 -32.39 -26.06 4.29
CA ALA A 210 -31.17 -26.56 3.64
C ALA A 210 -29.93 -25.88 4.19
N ASP A 211 -28.82 -26.60 4.23
CA ASP A 211 -27.53 -26.04 4.59
C ASP A 211 -26.98 -25.16 3.45
N PRO A 212 -26.27 -24.05 3.75
CA PRO A 212 -25.73 -23.18 2.74
C PRO A 212 -24.61 -23.88 1.94
N ALA A 213 -24.74 -23.92 0.61
CA ALA A 213 -23.70 -24.46 -0.26
C ALA A 213 -22.43 -23.58 -0.25
N ARG A 214 -22.58 -22.28 0.02
CA ARG A 214 -21.50 -21.29 0.17
C ARG A 214 -21.95 -20.16 1.07
N ALA A 215 -21.06 -19.71 1.96
CA ALA A 215 -21.24 -18.51 2.77
C ALA A 215 -20.07 -17.55 2.51
N SER A 216 -20.38 -16.27 2.43
CA SER A 216 -19.38 -15.19 2.29
C SER A 216 -19.79 -14.05 3.22
N ALA A 217 -18.82 -13.45 3.88
CA ALA A 217 -18.99 -12.24 4.68
C ALA A 217 -18.11 -11.14 4.08
N TYR A 218 -18.66 -9.96 3.95
CA TYR A 218 -17.93 -8.81 3.43
C TYR A 218 -17.89 -7.71 4.48
N PRO A 219 -16.76 -7.01 4.63
CA PRO A 219 -16.66 -5.87 5.53
C PRO A 219 -17.55 -4.73 5.03
N ASP A 220 -18.16 -4.01 5.95
CA ASP A 220 -18.89 -2.78 5.70
C ASP A 220 -18.22 -1.62 6.47
N LEU A 221 -18.48 -0.37 6.03
CA LEU A 221 -17.96 0.84 6.68
C LEU A 221 -18.45 0.97 8.12
N ASP A 222 -19.73 0.64 8.35
CA ASP A 222 -20.40 0.82 9.63
C ASP A 222 -20.28 -0.41 10.55
N ASN A 223 -19.92 -1.56 10.00
CA ASN A 223 -19.78 -2.83 10.74
C ASN A 223 -18.63 -3.65 10.13
N PRO A 224 -17.39 -3.29 10.45
CA PRO A 224 -16.18 -3.93 9.92
C PRO A 224 -15.97 -5.35 10.45
#